data_3e87e03585c937c87cafa8d14bc4984e
#
_entry.id   3e87e03585c937c87cafa8d14bc4984e
#
_cell.length_a   1.000
_cell.length_b   1.000
_cell.length_c   1.000
_cell.angle_alpha   90.00
_cell.angle_beta   90.00
_cell.angle_gamma   90.00
#
_symmetry.space_group_name_H-M   'P 1'
#
loop_
_entity.id
_entity.type
_entity.pdbx_description
1 polymer ?
#
loop_
_entity_poly.entity_id
_entity_poly.type
_entity_poly.pdbx_seq_one_letter_code
_entity_poly.pdbx_strand_id
1 'polypeptide(L)'
;MKTLLILFLIFAWSGNSFSTTLDGVVGRHAIAMHGEVKYPAGFKHFDYANPDALKGGSMHMHSIGTFDSFNGFIVKGNPANDVGLIYNSLAASSADEALSQYGELAEEIYMPEDRSWVAFKLRSDARWHDGRKLSVDDVIWTFNTLLKDGLPFYRFYYGNVQEVIKVDDDIVRFNFKPGENHELPLIIGQLVVLPQHYWADRDFTKTTLEPPLGSGPYRVATFEPGRSLTLERVEDYWGEDLAVHKGQFNFGEIRIDYYRDSDIALEAFKSGEYDYRREQSAKNWATGYDVPAVKNGLIVQRKFDHNRTAGMQGFVYNSRRKIFSDIRVRQALTYAFDFEWSNQNLFYNQYARSRSYFDNSELSATGLPGNDELKFLEPLKDLLPAEVFTKVYEPPKGGGPRPMRGNLRTASKLLSEAGWIIRDGKRVNKETDKPLTFEVMLASPSWERTVLPYGRNLEKLGVELTVRTVDTSQYRQRLDTYDFDMIVHVFGQSLSPGNEQRSFWGSESADLEGGRNYIGINDPAIDALIEHVIEAQDRSELVAATRALDRSLQWGHWVIPHWHATYDRVVYWNKFSQPAITPSSGFQLLYWWVDPAKAPALANRLESEVRSPDR
;
A
#
# COMPACT_ATOMS: atom_id res chain seq x y z
N MET A 1 16.92 -25.69 74.10
CA MET A 1 17.29 -25.22 72.76
C MET A 1 16.00 -25.04 71.96
N LYS A 2 15.55 -23.79 71.82
CA LYS A 2 14.31 -23.41 71.07
C LYS A 2 14.78 -22.83 69.73
N THR A 3 14.49 -23.55 68.63
CA THR A 3 14.78 -23.12 67.26
C THR A 3 13.67 -22.15 66.80
N LEU A 4 14.08 -20.93 66.51
CA LEU A 4 13.21 -19.88 65.98
C LEU A 4 13.18 -19.99 64.44
N LEU A 5 12.00 -20.30 63.87
CA LEU A 5 11.78 -20.31 62.43
C LEU A 5 11.37 -18.89 62.00
N ILE A 6 12.21 -18.21 61.26
CA ILE A 6 11.85 -16.88 60.66
C ILE A 6 11.26 -17.15 59.28
N LEU A 7 9.96 -16.87 59.14
CA LEU A 7 9.25 -16.89 57.86
C LEU A 7 9.50 -15.55 57.13
N PHE A 8 10.23 -15.60 56.00
CA PHE A 8 10.34 -14.47 55.06
C PHE A 8 9.09 -14.42 54.17
N LEU A 9 8.22 -13.47 54.43
CA LEU A 9 7.15 -13.10 53.50
C LEU A 9 7.74 -12.26 52.37
N ILE A 10 7.85 -12.86 51.17
CA ILE A 10 8.15 -12.13 49.93
C ILE A 10 6.86 -11.46 49.49
N PHE A 11 6.77 -10.17 49.71
CA PHE A 11 5.74 -9.32 49.08
C PHE A 11 6.12 -9.18 47.59
N ALA A 12 5.45 -9.92 46.71
CA ALA A 12 5.45 -9.62 45.30
C ALA A 12 4.70 -8.29 45.07
N TRP A 13 5.45 -7.24 44.81
CA TRP A 13 4.91 -5.97 44.41
C TRP A 13 4.46 -6.11 42.95
N SER A 14 3.18 -6.47 42.71
CA SER A 14 2.53 -6.30 41.46
C SER A 14 2.37 -4.81 41.22
N GLY A 15 3.27 -4.23 40.41
CA GLY A 15 3.13 -2.85 39.97
C GLY A 15 1.86 -2.73 39.13
N ASN A 16 0.78 -2.25 39.74
CA ASN A 16 -0.37 -1.74 39.01
C ASN A 16 0.09 -0.48 38.28
N SER A 17 0.25 -0.58 36.95
CA SER A 17 0.33 0.59 36.09
C SER A 17 -1.03 1.29 36.19
N PHE A 18 -1.12 2.39 36.94
CA PHE A 18 -2.29 3.26 36.94
C PHE A 18 -2.33 3.93 35.57
N SER A 19 -3.26 3.50 34.72
CA SER A 19 -3.59 4.21 33.49
C SER A 19 -4.16 5.59 33.88
N THR A 20 -3.61 6.64 33.27
CA THR A 20 -4.11 8.00 33.49
C THR A 20 -5.43 8.21 32.75
N THR A 21 -6.26 9.15 33.23
CA THR A 21 -7.50 9.51 32.52
C THR A 21 -7.43 10.96 32.06
N LEU A 22 -7.89 11.21 30.84
CA LEU A 22 -8.07 12.55 30.28
C LEU A 22 -9.53 12.73 29.88
N ASP A 23 -10.20 13.71 30.48
CA ASP A 23 -11.65 13.95 30.30
C ASP A 23 -12.51 12.69 30.50
N GLY A 24 -12.13 11.82 31.45
CA GLY A 24 -12.80 10.53 31.70
C GLY A 24 -12.43 9.40 30.78
N VAL A 25 -11.61 9.64 29.74
CA VAL A 25 -11.09 8.63 28.82
C VAL A 25 -9.81 8.01 29.38
N VAL A 26 -9.75 6.69 29.42
CA VAL A 26 -8.58 5.93 29.90
C VAL A 26 -7.51 5.87 28.82
N GLY A 27 -6.26 6.21 29.16
CA GLY A 27 -5.11 6.08 28.26
C GLY A 27 -4.82 4.62 27.93
N ARG A 28 -4.56 4.34 26.67
CA ARG A 28 -4.26 3.01 26.13
C ARG A 28 -2.89 3.00 25.48
N HIS A 29 -2.21 1.86 25.47
CA HIS A 29 -0.92 1.67 24.77
C HIS A 29 -1.08 1.59 23.25
N ALA A 30 -2.30 1.34 22.77
CA ALA A 30 -2.61 1.17 21.33
C ALA A 30 -4.09 1.43 21.06
N ILE A 31 -4.42 1.71 19.79
CA ILE A 31 -5.77 1.83 19.26
C ILE A 31 -5.91 1.02 17.97
N ALA A 32 -7.10 0.50 17.71
CA ALA A 32 -7.45 -0.18 16.46
C ALA A 32 -8.65 0.50 15.79
N MET A 33 -8.75 0.36 14.47
CA MET A 33 -9.90 0.87 13.72
C MET A 33 -11.18 0.11 14.11
N HIS A 34 -11.09 -1.21 14.24
CA HIS A 34 -12.20 -2.07 14.61
C HIS A 34 -11.75 -3.13 15.63
N GLY A 35 -12.52 -3.26 16.71
CA GLY A 35 -12.25 -4.27 17.74
C GLY A 35 -11.04 -3.95 18.63
N GLU A 36 -10.46 -4.99 19.21
CA GLU A 36 -9.30 -4.89 20.09
C GLU A 36 -7.99 -5.12 19.32
N VAL A 37 -6.91 -4.51 19.81
CA VAL A 37 -5.56 -4.72 19.27
C VAL A 37 -5.07 -6.15 19.56
N LYS A 38 -4.27 -6.72 18.67
CA LYS A 38 -3.71 -8.07 18.82
C LYS A 38 -2.74 -8.19 20.00
N TYR A 39 -1.89 -7.19 20.19
CA TYR A 39 -0.85 -7.21 21.23
C TYR A 39 -1.32 -6.48 22.48
N PRO A 40 -1.47 -7.19 23.63
CA PRO A 40 -1.97 -6.59 24.85
C PRO A 40 -0.94 -5.63 25.48
N ALA A 41 -1.39 -4.79 26.40
CA ALA A 41 -0.51 -3.91 27.17
C ALA A 41 0.64 -4.70 27.82
N GLY A 42 1.85 -4.17 27.69
CA GLY A 42 3.06 -4.82 28.21
C GLY A 42 3.62 -5.95 27.33
N PHE A 43 3.14 -6.11 26.08
CA PHE A 43 3.80 -6.99 25.12
C PHE A 43 5.28 -6.60 24.97
N LYS A 44 6.11 -7.55 24.56
CA LYS A 44 7.57 -7.36 24.56
C LYS A 44 8.15 -7.08 23.18
N HIS A 45 7.53 -7.61 22.15
CA HIS A 45 7.86 -7.41 20.74
C HIS A 45 6.72 -7.94 19.88
N PHE A 46 6.67 -7.56 18.63
CA PHE A 46 5.77 -8.18 17.67
C PHE A 46 6.16 -9.64 17.39
N ASP A 47 5.20 -10.51 17.11
CA ASP A 47 5.43 -11.95 16.85
C ASP A 47 6.37 -12.19 15.68
N TYR A 48 6.37 -11.29 14.70
CA TYR A 48 7.22 -11.34 13.50
C TYR A 48 8.60 -10.67 13.69
N ALA A 49 8.96 -10.32 14.92
CA ALA A 49 10.29 -9.82 15.26
C ALA A 49 11.12 -10.93 15.91
N ASN A 50 12.44 -10.90 15.67
CA ASN A 50 13.39 -11.65 16.48
C ASN A 50 14.01 -10.70 17.51
N PRO A 51 13.68 -10.78 18.81
CA PRO A 51 14.21 -9.87 19.81
C PRO A 51 15.73 -10.00 20.01
N ASP A 52 16.30 -11.14 19.62
CA ASP A 52 17.73 -11.45 19.73
C ASP A 52 18.47 -11.20 18.39
N ALA A 53 17.86 -10.51 17.44
CA ALA A 53 18.48 -10.15 16.17
C ALA A 53 19.75 -9.31 16.42
N LEU A 54 20.86 -9.73 15.81
CA LEU A 54 22.14 -9.04 15.99
C LEU A 54 22.11 -7.66 15.33
N LYS A 55 22.63 -6.68 16.07
CA LYS A 55 22.82 -5.32 15.55
C LYS A 55 24.18 -5.21 14.88
N GLY A 56 24.24 -4.46 13.76
CA GLY A 56 25.48 -4.15 13.04
C GLY A 56 25.53 -4.71 11.62
N GLY A 57 26.69 -4.56 11.00
CA GLY A 57 26.88 -4.88 9.59
C GLY A 57 26.19 -3.89 8.65
N SER A 58 26.29 -4.11 7.34
CA SER A 58 25.78 -3.19 6.32
C SER A 58 24.77 -3.85 5.40
N MET A 59 23.76 -3.06 4.99
CA MET A 59 22.81 -3.33 3.93
C MET A 59 23.03 -2.35 2.79
N HIS A 60 23.41 -2.84 1.60
CA HIS A 60 23.49 -2.01 0.41
C HIS A 60 22.20 -2.19 -0.41
N MET A 61 21.57 -1.08 -0.73
CA MET A 61 20.31 -1.01 -1.49
C MET A 61 20.50 -0.21 -2.77
N HIS A 62 19.50 -0.23 -3.62
CA HIS A 62 19.47 0.60 -4.82
C HIS A 62 18.22 1.45 -4.88
N SER A 63 18.31 2.54 -5.60
CA SER A 63 17.17 3.34 -6.06
C SER A 63 17.31 3.68 -7.54
N ILE A 64 16.21 3.97 -8.20
CA ILE A 64 16.20 4.42 -9.60
C ILE A 64 15.96 5.92 -9.63
N GLY A 65 16.75 6.62 -10.43
CA GLY A 65 16.67 8.08 -10.59
C GLY A 65 17.79 8.82 -9.85
N THR A 66 17.43 9.86 -9.13
CA THR A 66 18.34 10.77 -8.44
C THR A 66 17.65 11.45 -7.27
N PHE A 67 18.40 12.13 -6.40
CA PHE A 67 17.86 13.01 -5.37
C PHE A 67 18.61 14.36 -5.33
N ASP A 68 17.91 15.40 -4.89
CA ASP A 68 18.44 16.75 -4.70
C ASP A 68 17.94 17.40 -3.39
N SER A 69 17.26 16.61 -2.54
CA SER A 69 16.72 17.10 -1.27
C SER A 69 16.64 16.01 -0.22
N PHE A 70 16.88 16.37 1.05
CA PHE A 70 16.50 15.57 2.22
C PHE A 70 15.15 15.98 2.79
N ASN A 71 14.55 17.07 2.32
CA ASN A 71 13.20 17.45 2.70
C ASN A 71 12.17 16.72 1.81
N GLY A 72 11.64 15.62 2.30
CA GLY A 72 10.60 14.81 1.64
C GLY A 72 9.16 15.28 1.92
N PHE A 73 8.97 16.37 2.65
CA PHE A 73 7.66 16.84 3.10
C PHE A 73 7.03 17.91 2.18
N ILE A 74 7.77 18.40 1.18
CA ILE A 74 7.36 19.45 0.25
C ILE A 74 7.26 18.96 -1.19
N VAL A 75 6.58 19.73 -2.05
CA VAL A 75 6.41 19.40 -3.48
C VAL A 75 7.70 19.55 -4.29
N LYS A 76 8.60 20.44 -3.85
CA LYS A 76 9.81 20.80 -4.61
C LYS A 76 10.92 19.77 -4.41
N GLY A 77 11.63 19.47 -5.49
CA GLY A 77 12.79 18.59 -5.50
C GLY A 77 12.44 17.10 -5.57
N ASN A 78 13.50 16.30 -5.62
CA ASN A 78 13.46 14.85 -5.57
C ASN A 78 14.01 14.40 -4.21
N PRO A 79 13.19 13.95 -3.25
CA PRO A 79 13.68 13.55 -1.94
C PRO A 79 14.52 12.28 -2.04
N ALA A 80 15.56 12.21 -1.20
CA ALA A 80 16.33 10.99 -1.03
C ALA A 80 15.45 9.87 -0.43
N ASN A 81 15.68 8.63 -0.87
CA ASN A 81 14.96 7.46 -0.36
C ASN A 81 15.34 7.14 1.10
N ASP A 82 14.43 6.53 1.83
CA ASP A 82 14.59 6.04 3.20
C ASP A 82 14.95 7.09 4.27
N VAL A 83 14.89 8.40 3.93
CA VAL A 83 15.02 9.48 4.93
C VAL A 83 13.94 9.44 6.02
N GLY A 84 12.84 8.71 5.81
CA GLY A 84 11.84 8.46 6.84
C GLY A 84 12.38 7.73 8.08
N LEU A 85 13.47 6.94 7.93
CA LEU A 85 14.14 6.24 9.05
C LEU A 85 14.85 7.18 10.04
N ILE A 86 14.96 8.46 9.70
CA ILE A 86 15.56 9.50 10.55
C ILE A 86 14.59 9.99 11.63
N TYR A 87 13.31 9.74 11.45
CA TYR A 87 12.24 10.28 12.29
C TYR A 87 11.42 9.19 12.95
N ASN A 88 10.66 9.58 13.99
CA ASN A 88 9.61 8.75 14.59
C ASN A 88 8.24 9.38 14.35
N SER A 89 7.20 8.57 14.47
CA SER A 89 5.80 8.97 14.48
C SER A 89 5.20 8.92 15.89
N LEU A 90 4.00 9.48 16.07
CA LEU A 90 3.31 9.41 17.36
C LEU A 90 3.03 7.96 17.74
N ALA A 91 2.69 7.12 16.78
CA ALA A 91 2.43 5.70 16.98
C ALA A 91 2.91 4.88 15.77
N ALA A 92 3.28 3.61 16.00
CA ALA A 92 3.74 2.66 15.00
C ALA A 92 2.63 1.68 14.61
N SER A 93 2.55 1.36 13.31
CA SER A 93 1.60 0.37 12.80
C SER A 93 2.09 -1.05 13.02
N SER A 94 1.18 -2.00 13.27
CA SER A 94 1.48 -3.43 13.23
C SER A 94 1.40 -3.97 11.80
N ALA A 95 2.35 -4.83 11.41
CA ALA A 95 2.40 -5.43 10.08
C ALA A 95 1.50 -6.68 9.94
N ASP A 96 0.89 -7.15 11.02
CA ASP A 96 0.01 -8.33 11.03
C ASP A 96 -1.41 -8.03 11.50
N GLU A 97 -1.79 -6.75 11.54
CA GLU A 97 -3.13 -6.28 11.81
C GLU A 97 -3.65 -5.38 10.68
N ALA A 98 -4.96 -5.28 10.55
CA ALA A 98 -5.58 -4.55 9.43
C ALA A 98 -5.30 -3.04 9.48
N LEU A 99 -5.57 -2.43 10.63
CA LEU A 99 -5.26 -1.03 10.94
C LEU A 99 -5.26 -0.85 12.44
N SER A 100 -4.07 -0.84 13.03
CA SER A 100 -3.82 -0.60 14.44
C SER A 100 -2.60 0.30 14.60
N GLN A 101 -2.57 1.06 15.71
CA GLN A 101 -1.50 1.98 16.05
C GLN A 101 -1.09 1.74 17.50
N TYR A 102 0.18 1.45 17.72
CA TYR A 102 0.83 1.21 19.00
C TYR A 102 1.70 2.40 19.35
N GLY A 103 1.66 2.86 20.59
CA GLY A 103 2.43 4.04 20.98
C GLY A 103 3.92 3.90 20.66
N GLU A 104 4.47 4.87 19.93
CA GLU A 104 5.88 5.03 19.61
C GLU A 104 6.44 6.24 20.35
N LEU A 105 6.36 7.47 19.81
CA LEU A 105 6.60 8.69 20.60
C LEU A 105 5.58 8.86 21.73
N ALA A 106 4.36 8.39 21.51
CA ALA A 106 3.35 8.35 22.53
C ALA A 106 3.55 7.16 23.47
N GLU A 107 3.44 7.40 24.77
CA GLU A 107 3.39 6.36 25.80
C GLU A 107 1.95 5.90 26.03
N GLU A 108 0.98 6.82 25.94
CA GLU A 108 -0.46 6.57 26.03
C GLU A 108 -1.22 7.33 24.95
N ILE A 109 -2.30 6.72 24.47
CA ILE A 109 -3.22 7.26 23.47
C ILE A 109 -4.61 7.31 24.09
N TYR A 110 -5.24 8.47 24.05
CA TYR A 110 -6.59 8.71 24.57
C TYR A 110 -7.53 8.92 23.39
N MET A 111 -8.57 8.14 23.29
CA MET A 111 -9.58 8.23 22.23
C MET A 111 -10.94 7.89 22.83
N PRO A 112 -11.92 8.82 22.82
CA PRO A 112 -13.30 8.53 23.25
C PRO A 112 -14.02 7.60 22.25
N GLU A 113 -15.12 6.99 22.67
CA GLU A 113 -15.91 6.08 21.83
C GLU A 113 -16.48 6.76 20.58
N ASP A 114 -16.86 8.03 20.70
CA ASP A 114 -17.39 8.84 19.59
C ASP A 114 -16.29 9.34 18.63
N ARG A 115 -15.02 9.08 18.96
CA ARG A 115 -13.84 9.49 18.17
C ARG A 115 -13.82 10.98 17.80
N SER A 116 -14.43 11.84 18.62
CA SER A 116 -14.48 13.29 18.39
C SER A 116 -13.13 13.98 18.58
N TRP A 117 -12.17 13.29 19.19
CA TRP A 117 -10.80 13.74 19.38
C TRP A 117 -9.85 12.56 19.63
N VAL A 118 -8.56 12.82 19.52
CA VAL A 118 -7.49 11.93 19.98
C VAL A 118 -6.42 12.73 20.69
N ALA A 119 -5.84 12.18 21.77
CA ALA A 119 -4.70 12.80 22.43
C ALA A 119 -3.58 11.78 22.63
N PHE A 120 -2.35 12.30 22.65
CA PHE A 120 -1.13 11.51 22.78
C PHE A 120 -0.31 12.06 23.93
N LYS A 121 0.01 11.21 24.91
CA LYS A 121 0.96 11.52 25.95
C LYS A 121 2.35 11.10 25.50
N LEU A 122 3.23 12.06 25.36
CA LEU A 122 4.58 11.83 24.85
C LEU A 122 5.48 11.20 25.92
N ARG A 123 6.37 10.32 25.49
CA ARG A 123 7.39 9.71 26.32
C ARG A 123 8.37 10.75 26.87
N SER A 124 8.71 10.63 28.12
CA SER A 124 9.65 11.55 28.78
C SER A 124 11.10 11.41 28.34
N ASP A 125 11.46 10.23 27.79
CA ASP A 125 12.80 9.86 27.30
C ASP A 125 12.99 10.06 25.81
N ALA A 126 11.94 10.38 25.05
CA ALA A 126 12.02 10.71 23.63
C ALA A 126 12.88 11.96 23.40
N ARG A 127 13.90 11.82 22.53
CA ARG A 127 14.86 12.90 22.26
C ARG A 127 15.32 12.92 20.81
N TRP A 128 15.72 14.09 20.38
CA TRP A 128 16.38 14.34 19.11
C TRP A 128 17.83 13.84 19.13
N HIS A 129 18.43 13.65 17.95
CA HIS A 129 19.83 13.22 17.82
C HIS A 129 20.84 14.21 18.43
N ASP A 130 20.45 15.46 18.67
CA ASP A 130 21.27 16.46 19.37
C ASP A 130 21.11 16.39 20.91
N GLY A 131 20.34 15.44 21.42
CA GLY A 131 20.08 15.20 22.84
C GLY A 131 18.95 16.05 23.45
N ARG A 132 18.36 16.99 22.70
CA ARG A 132 17.20 17.78 23.19
C ARG A 132 15.96 16.89 23.30
N LYS A 133 15.16 17.13 24.36
CA LYS A 133 13.89 16.44 24.57
C LYS A 133 12.91 16.81 23.45
N LEU A 134 12.21 15.81 22.93
CA LEU A 134 11.07 15.99 22.03
C LEU A 134 9.87 16.50 22.85
N SER A 135 9.13 17.47 22.33
CA SER A 135 8.09 18.20 23.04
C SER A 135 6.76 18.23 22.30
N VAL A 136 5.69 18.56 23.05
CA VAL A 136 4.36 18.84 22.48
C VAL A 136 4.41 19.98 21.46
N ASP A 137 5.28 20.98 21.69
CA ASP A 137 5.43 22.12 20.79
C ASP A 137 5.99 21.69 19.42
N ASP A 138 6.90 20.68 19.39
CA ASP A 138 7.38 20.08 18.12
C ASP A 138 6.23 19.42 17.34
N VAL A 139 5.34 18.71 18.03
CA VAL A 139 4.17 18.05 17.41
C VAL A 139 3.22 19.07 16.80
N ILE A 140 2.86 20.11 17.57
CA ILE A 140 1.95 21.19 17.13
C ILE A 140 2.57 21.94 15.94
N TRP A 141 3.85 22.28 16.05
CA TRP A 141 4.57 22.96 14.98
C TRP A 141 4.60 22.12 13.69
N THR A 142 4.92 20.83 13.82
CA THR A 142 4.95 19.90 12.69
C THR A 142 3.61 19.84 11.98
N PHE A 143 2.54 19.60 12.74
CA PHE A 143 1.19 19.50 12.20
C PHE A 143 0.81 20.77 11.41
N ASN A 144 0.99 21.94 12.02
CA ASN A 144 0.66 23.22 11.39
C ASN A 144 1.51 23.50 10.14
N THR A 145 2.81 23.17 10.19
CA THR A 145 3.74 23.36 9.08
C THR A 145 3.38 22.45 7.91
N LEU A 146 3.08 21.18 8.15
CA LEU A 146 2.68 20.24 7.10
C LEU A 146 1.35 20.64 6.43
N LEU A 147 0.38 21.12 7.21
CA LEU A 147 -0.87 21.65 6.64
C LEU A 147 -0.66 22.87 5.77
N LYS A 148 0.20 23.79 6.21
CA LYS A 148 0.43 25.06 5.52
C LYS A 148 1.32 24.90 4.31
N ASP A 149 2.50 24.32 4.50
CA ASP A 149 3.64 24.38 3.59
C ASP A 149 4.03 22.99 3.02
N GLY A 150 3.42 21.91 3.54
CA GLY A 150 3.70 20.53 3.12
C GLY A 150 3.02 20.12 1.83
N LEU A 151 3.25 18.85 1.46
CA LEU A 151 2.60 18.21 0.31
C LEU A 151 1.07 18.36 0.37
N PRO A 152 0.37 18.57 -0.77
CA PRO A 152 -1.09 18.74 -0.80
C PRO A 152 -1.87 17.64 -0.09
N PHE A 153 -1.36 16.42 -0.07
CA PHE A 153 -2.04 15.31 0.57
C PHE A 153 -2.22 15.50 2.09
N TYR A 154 -1.32 16.25 2.78
CA TYR A 154 -1.49 16.53 4.21
C TYR A 154 -2.77 17.31 4.50
N ARG A 155 -3.12 18.27 3.61
CA ARG A 155 -4.39 19.01 3.72
C ARG A 155 -5.60 18.11 3.53
N PHE A 156 -5.47 17.10 2.69
CA PHE A 156 -6.53 16.12 2.48
C PHE A 156 -6.65 15.17 3.71
N TYR A 157 -5.53 14.62 4.18
CA TYR A 157 -5.50 13.66 5.29
C TYR A 157 -5.91 14.29 6.62
N TYR A 158 -5.42 15.51 6.91
CA TYR A 158 -5.63 16.18 8.19
C TYR A 158 -6.73 17.25 8.14
N GLY A 159 -7.41 17.41 7.01
CA GLY A 159 -8.38 18.49 6.79
C GLY A 159 -9.57 18.49 7.74
N ASN A 160 -9.89 17.34 8.35
CA ASN A 160 -10.97 17.20 9.33
C ASN A 160 -10.52 17.46 10.78
N VAL A 161 -9.24 17.76 11.02
CA VAL A 161 -8.80 18.31 12.30
C VAL A 161 -9.27 19.75 12.42
N GLN A 162 -9.96 20.08 13.51
CA GLN A 162 -10.45 21.43 13.79
C GLN A 162 -9.34 22.26 14.41
N GLU A 163 -8.64 21.69 15.41
CA GLU A 163 -7.54 22.33 16.12
C GLU A 163 -6.62 21.30 16.75
N VAL A 164 -5.39 21.70 17.02
CA VAL A 164 -4.43 20.95 17.82
C VAL A 164 -4.01 21.80 19.01
N ILE A 165 -4.09 21.25 20.23
CA ILE A 165 -3.84 21.99 21.48
C ILE A 165 -2.87 21.24 22.40
N LYS A 166 -2.12 22.00 23.17
CA LYS A 166 -1.34 21.52 24.30
C LYS A 166 -2.27 21.44 25.53
N VAL A 167 -2.50 20.21 25.99
CA VAL A 167 -3.33 19.99 27.21
C VAL A 167 -2.47 20.04 28.46
N ASP A 168 -1.26 19.46 28.38
CA ASP A 168 -0.25 19.46 29.43
C ASP A 168 1.15 19.51 28.79
N ASP A 169 2.20 19.55 29.57
CA ASP A 169 3.59 19.62 29.06
C ASP A 169 3.99 18.40 28.25
N ASP A 170 3.32 17.26 28.43
CA ASP A 170 3.55 16.03 27.69
C ASP A 170 2.32 15.51 26.94
N ILE A 171 1.17 16.23 26.93
CA ILE A 171 -0.07 15.80 26.27
C ILE A 171 -0.47 16.77 25.17
N VAL A 172 -0.52 16.26 23.93
CA VAL A 172 -1.09 16.95 22.76
C VAL A 172 -2.44 16.35 22.39
N ARG A 173 -3.43 17.18 22.09
CA ARG A 173 -4.78 16.77 21.69
C ARG A 173 -5.16 17.37 20.35
N PHE A 174 -5.78 16.54 19.50
CA PHE A 174 -6.34 16.88 18.20
C PHE A 174 -7.85 16.78 18.29
N ASN A 175 -8.56 17.90 18.23
CA ASN A 175 -10.01 17.97 18.17
C ASN A 175 -10.47 17.91 16.71
N PHE A 176 -11.53 17.16 16.44
CA PHE A 176 -12.01 16.93 15.09
C PHE A 176 -13.25 17.76 14.77
N LYS A 177 -13.40 18.12 13.51
CA LYS A 177 -14.65 18.71 13.01
C LYS A 177 -15.76 17.67 13.13
N PRO A 178 -17.00 18.09 13.42
CA PRO A 178 -18.13 17.17 13.34
C PRO A 178 -18.19 16.50 11.96
N GLY A 179 -18.31 15.19 11.94
CA GLY A 179 -18.33 14.40 10.70
C GLY A 179 -17.90 12.94 10.96
N GLU A 180 -18.00 12.13 9.94
CA GLU A 180 -17.89 10.67 10.01
C GLU A 180 -16.50 10.12 9.64
N ASN A 181 -15.42 10.86 9.88
CA ASN A 181 -14.06 10.35 9.61
C ASN A 181 -13.52 9.56 10.81
N HIS A 182 -14.01 8.33 10.98
CA HIS A 182 -13.61 7.43 12.07
C HIS A 182 -12.14 6.98 12.01
N GLU A 183 -11.46 7.13 10.87
CA GLU A 183 -10.04 6.77 10.69
C GLU A 183 -9.09 7.84 11.22
N LEU A 184 -9.56 9.06 11.41
CA LEU A 184 -8.70 10.22 11.70
C LEU A 184 -7.81 10.04 12.95
N PRO A 185 -8.25 9.43 14.06
CA PRO A 185 -7.39 9.13 15.20
C PRO A 185 -6.16 8.29 14.83
N LEU A 186 -6.35 7.27 13.99
CA LEU A 186 -5.27 6.40 13.54
C LEU A 186 -4.37 7.10 12.51
N ILE A 187 -4.95 7.92 11.64
CA ILE A 187 -4.20 8.75 10.68
C ILE A 187 -3.29 9.73 11.42
N ILE A 188 -3.77 10.38 12.49
CA ILE A 188 -2.95 11.27 13.33
C ILE A 188 -1.85 10.48 14.05
N GLY A 189 -2.10 9.24 14.47
CA GLY A 189 -1.05 8.37 15.04
C GLY A 189 0.16 8.19 14.13
N GLN A 190 -0.02 8.26 12.82
CA GLN A 190 1.06 8.15 11.81
C GLN A 190 1.82 9.46 11.59
N LEU A 191 1.48 10.54 12.29
CA LEU A 191 2.16 11.83 12.15
C LEU A 191 3.63 11.69 12.52
N VAL A 192 4.51 11.83 11.54
CA VAL A 192 5.96 11.96 11.73
C VAL A 192 6.25 13.30 12.37
N VAL A 193 7.00 13.33 13.48
CA VAL A 193 7.31 14.56 14.20
C VAL A 193 8.66 15.13 13.78
N LEU A 194 8.71 16.44 13.56
CA LEU A 194 9.88 17.18 13.08
C LEU A 194 10.38 18.15 14.16
N PRO A 195 11.72 18.40 14.26
CA PRO A 195 12.31 19.28 15.26
C PRO A 195 12.10 20.75 14.92
N GLN A 196 11.19 21.43 15.66
CA GLN A 196 10.89 22.83 15.47
C GLN A 196 12.17 23.69 15.53
N HIS A 197 13.07 23.43 16.50
CA HIS A 197 14.29 24.20 16.69
C HIS A 197 15.31 24.06 15.55
N TYR A 198 15.34 22.91 14.84
CA TYR A 198 16.18 22.75 13.65
C TYR A 198 15.67 23.62 12.50
N TRP A 199 14.36 23.74 12.36
CA TRP A 199 13.74 24.51 11.27
C TRP A 199 13.60 25.99 11.58
N ALA A 200 13.87 26.46 12.83
CA ALA A 200 13.67 27.84 13.23
C ALA A 200 14.43 28.85 12.36
N ASP A 201 15.65 28.50 11.94
CA ASP A 201 16.51 29.34 11.10
C ASP A 201 16.58 28.84 9.64
N ARG A 202 15.65 27.96 9.23
CA ARG A 202 15.61 27.33 7.90
C ARG A 202 14.26 27.54 7.23
N ASP A 203 14.27 27.69 5.91
CA ASP A 203 13.05 27.79 5.12
C ASP A 203 12.54 26.38 4.77
N PHE A 204 11.48 25.94 5.46
CA PHE A 204 10.87 24.62 5.26
C PHE A 204 10.39 24.39 3.81
N THR A 205 10.07 25.45 3.06
CA THR A 205 9.54 25.35 1.69
C THR A 205 10.59 25.12 0.62
N LYS A 206 11.87 25.03 1.00
CA LYS A 206 13.00 24.84 0.08
C LYS A 206 13.57 23.42 0.14
N THR A 207 14.11 23.00 -1.00
CA THR A 207 14.98 21.82 -1.07
C THR A 207 16.26 22.07 -0.28
N THR A 208 16.78 21.03 0.37
CA THR A 208 18.02 21.10 1.12
C THR A 208 18.77 19.77 1.05
N LEU A 209 20.08 19.85 0.93
CA LEU A 209 21.02 18.73 1.12
C LEU A 209 21.73 18.81 2.48
N GLU A 210 21.34 19.73 3.36
CA GLU A 210 21.80 19.72 4.74
C GLU A 210 21.21 18.49 5.46
N PRO A 211 22.04 17.64 6.10
CA PRO A 211 21.56 16.46 6.81
C PRO A 211 20.50 16.83 7.85
N PRO A 212 19.33 16.21 7.80
CA PRO A 212 18.24 16.55 8.72
C PRO A 212 18.52 16.06 10.13
N LEU A 213 18.10 16.83 11.12
CA LEU A 213 18.03 16.40 12.51
C LEU A 213 16.77 15.57 12.71
N GLY A 214 16.89 14.41 13.32
CA GLY A 214 15.79 13.51 13.60
C GLY A 214 15.78 12.97 15.02
N SER A 215 14.83 12.07 15.29
CA SER A 215 14.69 11.33 16.55
C SER A 215 14.76 9.82 16.33
N GLY A 216 14.80 9.37 15.08
CA GLY A 216 14.66 7.99 14.65
C GLY A 216 15.92 7.13 14.79
N PRO A 217 15.84 5.86 14.39
CA PRO A 217 16.91 4.88 14.57
C PRO A 217 18.14 5.12 13.68
N TYR A 218 18.03 5.95 12.65
CA TYR A 218 19.13 6.26 11.73
C TYR A 218 19.33 7.76 11.56
N ARG A 219 20.55 8.14 11.13
CA ARG A 219 20.90 9.51 10.70
C ARG A 219 21.74 9.46 9.44
N VAL A 220 21.80 10.57 8.69
CA VAL A 220 22.67 10.69 7.52
C VAL A 220 24.12 10.70 7.98
N ALA A 221 24.92 9.74 7.52
CA ALA A 221 26.37 9.67 7.75
C ALA A 221 27.15 10.36 6.63
N THR A 222 26.93 9.91 5.38
CA THR A 222 27.58 10.45 4.19
C THR A 222 26.64 10.43 3.01
N PHE A 223 26.90 11.29 2.02
CA PHE A 223 26.14 11.27 0.78
C PHE A 223 26.95 11.90 -0.38
N GLU A 224 26.60 11.48 -1.58
CA GLU A 224 27.02 12.12 -2.83
C GLU A 224 25.73 12.55 -3.56
N PRO A 225 25.49 13.87 -3.74
CA PRO A 225 24.23 14.36 -4.29
C PRO A 225 23.79 13.63 -5.55
N GLY A 226 22.58 13.10 -5.53
CA GLY A 226 21.99 12.37 -6.65
C GLY A 226 22.57 10.99 -6.97
N ARG A 227 23.61 10.54 -6.26
CA ARG A 227 24.33 9.29 -6.54
C ARG A 227 24.29 8.27 -5.41
N SER A 228 24.55 8.71 -4.18
CA SER A 228 24.51 7.78 -3.04
C SER A 228 24.13 8.48 -1.74
N LEU A 229 23.52 7.72 -0.84
CA LEU A 229 23.21 8.10 0.53
C LEU A 229 23.58 6.95 1.45
N THR A 230 24.27 7.27 2.55
CA THR A 230 24.55 6.32 3.63
C THR A 230 23.91 6.82 4.91
N LEU A 231 23.07 5.97 5.48
CA LEU A 231 22.47 6.15 6.80
C LEU A 231 23.25 5.27 7.78
N GLU A 232 23.60 5.82 8.95
CA GLU A 232 24.19 5.06 10.04
C GLU A 232 23.19 4.92 11.19
N ARG A 233 23.21 3.78 11.88
CA ARG A 233 22.38 3.53 13.04
C ARG A 233 22.83 4.40 14.22
N VAL A 234 21.90 5.00 14.91
CA VAL A 234 22.13 5.77 16.13
C VAL A 234 22.37 4.78 17.28
N GLU A 235 23.58 4.78 17.85
CA GLU A 235 23.99 3.79 18.87
C GLU A 235 23.17 3.93 20.17
N ASP A 236 22.85 5.16 20.57
CA ASP A 236 22.07 5.49 21.77
C ASP A 236 20.62 5.85 21.44
N TYR A 237 20.05 5.24 20.42
CA TYR A 237 18.67 5.48 20.02
C TYR A 237 17.71 5.25 21.19
N TRP A 238 17.00 6.29 21.60
CA TRP A 238 16.11 6.28 22.76
C TRP A 238 15.00 5.21 22.69
N GLY A 239 14.53 4.87 21.47
CA GLY A 239 13.43 3.95 21.22
C GLY A 239 13.84 2.50 20.97
N GLU A 240 15.11 2.12 21.15
CA GLU A 240 15.61 0.77 20.80
C GLU A 240 14.90 -0.36 21.57
N ASP A 241 14.56 -0.12 22.82
CA ASP A 241 13.93 -1.12 23.70
C ASP A 241 12.40 -1.05 23.73
N LEU A 242 11.79 -0.16 22.93
CA LEU A 242 10.34 -0.13 22.77
C LEU A 242 9.86 -1.46 22.14
N ALA A 243 8.75 -1.98 22.67
CA ALA A 243 8.17 -3.23 22.18
C ALA A 243 7.89 -3.19 20.66
N VAL A 244 7.52 -2.03 20.12
CA VAL A 244 7.29 -1.78 18.69
C VAL A 244 8.55 -1.83 17.84
N HIS A 245 9.73 -1.62 18.44
CA HIS A 245 11.02 -1.60 17.74
C HIS A 245 11.92 -2.81 18.05
N LYS A 246 11.55 -3.60 19.06
CA LYS A 246 12.39 -4.75 19.46
C LYS A 246 12.60 -5.73 18.32
N GLY A 247 13.86 -6.01 17.99
CA GLY A 247 14.24 -6.86 16.86
C GLY A 247 14.17 -6.18 15.49
N GLN A 248 13.97 -4.86 15.44
CA GLN A 248 13.95 -4.04 14.22
C GLN A 248 15.20 -3.14 14.14
N PHE A 249 15.48 -2.53 12.97
CA PHE A 249 16.61 -1.63 12.77
C PHE A 249 17.97 -2.25 13.11
N ASN A 250 18.21 -3.43 12.55
CA ASN A 250 19.36 -4.25 12.95
C ASN A 250 20.66 -3.89 12.20
N PHE A 251 20.56 -3.24 11.03
CA PHE A 251 21.75 -2.86 10.24
C PHE A 251 22.46 -1.68 10.89
N GLY A 252 23.80 -1.78 11.01
CA GLY A 252 24.63 -0.66 11.47
C GLY A 252 24.72 0.46 10.43
N GLU A 253 24.66 0.08 9.15
CA GLU A 253 24.71 0.99 8.02
C GLU A 253 23.71 0.55 6.94
N ILE A 254 23.01 1.52 6.35
CA ILE A 254 22.18 1.33 5.16
C ILE A 254 22.73 2.28 4.08
N ARG A 255 23.29 1.70 3.01
CA ARG A 255 23.76 2.45 1.85
C ARG A 255 22.79 2.32 0.69
N ILE A 256 22.45 3.41 0.02
CA ILE A 256 21.54 3.46 -1.12
C ILE A 256 22.30 4.08 -2.30
N ASP A 257 22.53 3.29 -3.35
CA ASP A 257 23.14 3.75 -4.59
C ASP A 257 22.07 4.01 -5.65
N TYR A 258 22.16 5.15 -6.36
CA TYR A 258 21.18 5.57 -7.34
C TYR A 258 21.63 5.17 -8.75
N TYR A 259 20.77 4.47 -9.45
CA TYR A 259 21.00 4.01 -10.82
C TYR A 259 20.06 4.73 -11.79
N ARG A 260 20.54 4.93 -13.03
CA ARG A 260 19.77 5.61 -14.06
C ARG A 260 18.48 4.85 -14.43
N ASP A 261 18.58 3.53 -14.54
CA ASP A 261 17.47 2.68 -14.93
C ASP A 261 17.56 1.27 -14.30
N SER A 262 16.47 0.53 -14.41
CA SER A 262 16.31 -0.77 -13.75
C SER A 262 17.18 -1.87 -14.36
N ASP A 263 17.58 -1.77 -15.64
CA ASP A 263 18.39 -2.80 -16.28
C ASP A 263 19.85 -2.65 -15.84
N ILE A 264 20.37 -1.42 -15.77
CA ILE A 264 21.69 -1.14 -15.21
C ILE A 264 21.72 -1.60 -13.73
N ALA A 265 20.69 -1.28 -12.95
CA ALA A 265 20.60 -1.73 -11.56
C ALA A 265 20.56 -3.26 -11.43
N LEU A 266 19.93 -3.99 -12.37
CA LEU A 266 19.94 -5.45 -12.36
C LEU A 266 21.34 -6.02 -12.59
N GLU A 267 22.11 -5.45 -13.52
CA GLU A 267 23.48 -5.91 -13.78
C GLU A 267 24.40 -5.58 -12.57
N ALA A 268 24.26 -4.38 -11.97
CA ALA A 268 24.96 -4.02 -10.75
C ALA A 268 24.66 -4.97 -9.57
N PHE A 269 23.39 -5.41 -9.41
CA PHE A 269 23.02 -6.40 -8.43
C PHE A 269 23.75 -7.74 -8.66
N LYS A 270 23.77 -8.22 -9.91
CA LYS A 270 24.40 -9.48 -10.28
C LYS A 270 25.93 -9.45 -10.10
N SER A 271 26.55 -8.27 -10.22
CA SER A 271 27.98 -8.06 -9.94
C SER A 271 28.33 -7.83 -8.46
N GLY A 272 27.31 -7.77 -7.57
CA GLY A 272 27.51 -7.67 -6.13
C GLY A 272 27.69 -6.23 -5.61
N GLU A 273 27.33 -5.22 -6.40
CA GLU A 273 27.45 -3.82 -5.99
C GLU A 273 26.42 -3.43 -4.92
N TYR A 274 25.29 -4.16 -4.83
CA TYR A 274 24.32 -4.02 -3.74
C TYR A 274 23.67 -5.34 -3.40
N ASP A 275 23.04 -5.42 -2.23
CA ASP A 275 22.73 -6.67 -1.54
C ASP A 275 21.32 -7.20 -1.75
N TYR A 276 20.36 -6.32 -2.01
CA TYR A 276 18.92 -6.61 -1.95
C TYR A 276 18.16 -5.94 -3.07
N ARG A 277 17.23 -6.70 -3.67
CA ARG A 277 16.33 -6.22 -4.72
C ARG A 277 14.93 -6.80 -4.55
N ARG A 278 13.91 -5.94 -4.54
CA ARG A 278 12.52 -6.35 -4.76
C ARG A 278 12.24 -6.33 -6.26
N GLU A 279 12.06 -7.50 -6.86
CA GLU A 279 11.93 -7.63 -8.31
C GLU A 279 10.48 -7.40 -8.77
N GLN A 280 10.24 -6.29 -9.44
CA GLN A 280 8.93 -5.93 -9.96
C GLN A 280 8.62 -6.59 -11.32
N SER A 281 9.66 -6.92 -12.09
CA SER A 281 9.52 -7.47 -13.44
C SER A 281 9.32 -8.98 -13.40
N ALA A 282 8.17 -9.47 -13.88
CA ALA A 282 7.92 -10.90 -14.06
C ALA A 282 8.92 -11.54 -15.02
N LYS A 283 9.35 -10.81 -16.06
CA LYS A 283 10.38 -11.27 -17.01
C LYS A 283 11.71 -11.45 -16.30
N ASN A 284 12.20 -10.44 -15.59
CA ASN A 284 13.49 -10.52 -14.89
C ASN A 284 13.47 -11.62 -13.85
N TRP A 285 12.37 -11.75 -13.08
CA TRP A 285 12.21 -12.85 -12.13
C TRP A 285 12.35 -14.24 -12.79
N ALA A 286 11.77 -14.42 -13.98
CA ALA A 286 11.79 -15.70 -14.69
C ALA A 286 13.11 -15.99 -15.42
N THR A 287 13.79 -14.97 -15.94
CA THR A 287 14.91 -15.15 -16.87
C THR A 287 16.17 -14.35 -16.53
N GLY A 288 16.06 -13.32 -15.68
CA GLY A 288 17.16 -12.40 -15.39
C GLY A 288 18.21 -12.95 -14.40
N TYR A 289 17.85 -14.00 -13.66
CA TYR A 289 18.66 -14.56 -12.58
C TYR A 289 19.22 -15.96 -12.88
N ASP A 290 19.29 -16.36 -14.16
CA ASP A 290 19.99 -17.59 -14.57
C ASP A 290 21.51 -17.35 -14.64
N VAL A 291 22.11 -17.13 -13.48
CA VAL A 291 23.53 -16.80 -13.32
C VAL A 291 24.20 -17.80 -12.34
N PRO A 292 25.52 -18.01 -12.46
CA PRO A 292 26.25 -18.93 -11.57
C PRO A 292 26.05 -18.63 -10.08
N ALA A 293 26.02 -17.36 -9.69
CA ALA A 293 25.84 -16.94 -8.29
C ALA A 293 24.52 -17.45 -7.67
N VAL A 294 23.42 -17.53 -8.46
CA VAL A 294 22.15 -18.13 -8.00
C VAL A 294 22.27 -19.65 -7.90
N LYS A 295 22.85 -20.29 -8.93
CA LYS A 295 23.05 -21.77 -8.95
C LYS A 295 23.94 -22.25 -7.81
N ASN A 296 24.92 -21.44 -7.43
CA ASN A 296 25.86 -21.72 -6.33
C ASN A 296 25.31 -21.31 -4.94
N GLY A 297 24.10 -20.75 -4.86
CA GLY A 297 23.48 -20.30 -3.60
C GLY A 297 24.12 -19.08 -2.97
N LEU A 298 24.91 -18.29 -3.74
CA LEU A 298 25.44 -17.00 -3.30
C LEU A 298 24.35 -15.92 -3.34
N ILE A 299 23.46 -16.01 -4.31
CA ILE A 299 22.24 -15.20 -4.41
C ILE A 299 21.03 -16.08 -4.15
N VAL A 300 20.14 -15.61 -3.30
CA VAL A 300 18.85 -16.26 -2.99
C VAL A 300 17.74 -15.53 -3.73
N GLN A 301 16.92 -16.30 -4.46
CA GLN A 301 15.70 -15.83 -5.11
C GLN A 301 14.52 -16.45 -4.35
N ARG A 302 13.71 -15.62 -3.68
CA ARG A 302 12.64 -16.08 -2.78
C ARG A 302 11.35 -15.31 -2.97
N LYS A 303 10.22 -16.02 -2.89
CA LYS A 303 8.89 -15.45 -2.78
C LYS A 303 8.48 -15.38 -1.32
N PHE A 304 7.87 -14.27 -0.94
CA PHE A 304 7.26 -14.07 0.37
C PHE A 304 5.78 -13.82 0.17
N ASP A 305 4.96 -14.74 0.63
CA ASP A 305 3.51 -14.60 0.56
C ASP A 305 3.02 -13.46 1.47
N HIS A 306 1.90 -12.86 1.10
CA HIS A 306 1.25 -11.82 1.88
C HIS A 306 -0.27 -11.85 1.68
N ASN A 307 -0.98 -11.26 2.65
CA ASN A 307 -2.44 -11.09 2.63
C ASN A 307 -2.83 -9.61 2.44
N ARG A 308 -1.94 -8.78 1.86
CA ARG A 308 -2.32 -7.42 1.49
C ARG A 308 -3.38 -7.46 0.43
N THR A 309 -4.38 -6.62 0.57
CA THR A 309 -5.42 -6.43 -0.45
C THR A 309 -4.77 -6.05 -1.77
N ALA A 310 -5.08 -6.78 -2.84
CA ALA A 310 -4.45 -6.56 -4.14
C ALA A 310 -5.03 -5.34 -4.87
N GLY A 311 -6.26 -4.94 -4.54
CA GLY A 311 -7.00 -3.93 -5.28
C GLY A 311 -7.43 -4.43 -6.66
N MET A 312 -8.07 -3.53 -7.44
CA MET A 312 -8.51 -3.84 -8.81
C MET A 312 -7.64 -3.10 -9.82
N GLN A 313 -6.74 -3.83 -10.47
CA GLN A 313 -6.08 -3.36 -11.69
C GLN A 313 -6.86 -3.81 -12.90
N GLY A 314 -7.08 -2.92 -13.87
CA GLY A 314 -7.77 -3.30 -15.09
C GLY A 314 -7.79 -2.24 -16.18
N PHE A 315 -8.44 -2.59 -17.29
CA PHE A 315 -8.90 -1.60 -18.24
C PHE A 315 -10.19 -1.01 -17.70
N VAL A 316 -10.16 0.28 -17.39
CA VAL A 316 -11.24 1.02 -16.75
C VAL A 316 -12.03 1.77 -17.80
N TYR A 317 -13.32 1.50 -17.88
CA TYR A 317 -14.25 2.21 -18.75
C TYR A 317 -14.57 3.60 -18.20
N ASN A 318 -14.65 4.60 -19.05
CA ASN A 318 -15.34 5.84 -18.73
C ASN A 318 -16.82 5.70 -19.09
N SER A 319 -17.67 5.40 -18.12
CA SER A 319 -19.11 5.18 -18.36
C SER A 319 -19.89 6.45 -18.75
N ARG A 320 -19.27 7.64 -18.63
CA ARG A 320 -19.79 8.90 -19.18
C ARG A 320 -19.84 8.87 -20.72
N ARG A 321 -18.97 8.02 -21.33
CA ARG A 321 -19.01 7.77 -22.77
C ARG A 321 -20.20 6.85 -23.11
N LYS A 322 -21.13 7.33 -23.94
CA LYS A 322 -22.37 6.62 -24.29
C LYS A 322 -22.16 5.16 -24.77
N ILE A 323 -21.02 4.89 -25.42
CA ILE A 323 -20.69 3.54 -25.86
C ILE A 323 -20.52 2.53 -24.72
N PHE A 324 -20.18 2.98 -23.51
CA PHE A 324 -19.98 2.14 -22.30
C PHE A 324 -21.15 2.24 -21.29
N SER A 325 -22.20 2.97 -21.58
CA SER A 325 -23.33 3.09 -20.66
C SER A 325 -24.10 1.78 -20.49
N ASP A 326 -24.20 0.97 -21.55
CA ASP A 326 -24.88 -0.34 -21.51
C ASP A 326 -23.95 -1.43 -20.92
N ILE A 327 -24.39 -2.05 -19.84
CA ILE A 327 -23.65 -3.12 -19.14
C ILE A 327 -23.31 -4.30 -20.07
N ARG A 328 -24.17 -4.62 -21.06
CA ARG A 328 -23.94 -5.70 -22.02
C ARG A 328 -22.73 -5.43 -22.92
N VAL A 329 -22.50 -4.14 -23.24
CA VAL A 329 -21.28 -3.73 -23.98
C VAL A 329 -20.06 -3.94 -23.11
N ARG A 330 -20.04 -3.45 -21.85
CA ARG A 330 -18.92 -3.65 -20.94
C ARG A 330 -18.61 -5.12 -20.71
N GLN A 331 -19.65 -5.94 -20.51
CA GLN A 331 -19.52 -7.37 -20.37
C GLN A 331 -18.94 -8.03 -21.64
N ALA A 332 -19.43 -7.67 -22.83
CA ALA A 332 -18.95 -8.18 -24.11
C ALA A 332 -17.45 -7.91 -24.32
N LEU A 333 -17.01 -6.68 -24.03
CA LEU A 333 -15.62 -6.28 -24.16
C LEU A 333 -14.71 -7.05 -23.18
N THR A 334 -15.20 -7.40 -21.99
CA THR A 334 -14.48 -8.24 -21.03
C THR A 334 -14.20 -9.65 -21.58
N TYR A 335 -15.12 -10.25 -22.35
CA TYR A 335 -14.91 -11.54 -23.00
C TYR A 335 -13.83 -11.56 -24.08
N ALA A 336 -13.43 -10.39 -24.60
CA ALA A 336 -12.36 -10.29 -25.60
C ALA A 336 -10.94 -10.30 -24.98
N PHE A 337 -10.82 -10.11 -23.66
CA PHE A 337 -9.54 -10.09 -22.97
C PHE A 337 -9.10 -11.52 -22.59
N ASP A 338 -7.97 -11.98 -23.15
CA ASP A 338 -7.38 -13.30 -22.86
C ASP A 338 -6.27 -13.16 -21.81
N PHE A 339 -6.66 -13.24 -20.54
CA PHE A 339 -5.71 -13.17 -19.42
C PHE A 339 -4.75 -14.37 -19.43
N GLU A 340 -5.26 -15.59 -19.61
CA GLU A 340 -4.46 -16.80 -19.52
C GLU A 340 -3.35 -16.81 -20.59
N TRP A 341 -3.67 -16.36 -21.81
CA TRP A 341 -2.66 -16.17 -22.84
C TRP A 341 -1.62 -15.11 -22.42
N SER A 342 -2.07 -13.99 -21.89
CA SER A 342 -1.18 -12.91 -21.44
C SER A 342 -0.30 -13.38 -20.28
N ASN A 343 -0.86 -14.11 -19.32
CA ASN A 343 -0.12 -14.64 -18.17
C ASN A 343 0.94 -15.64 -18.61
N GLN A 344 0.60 -16.55 -19.51
CA GLN A 344 1.53 -17.54 -20.03
C GLN A 344 2.65 -16.91 -20.87
N ASN A 345 2.31 -16.02 -21.81
CA ASN A 345 3.24 -15.57 -22.85
C ASN A 345 3.99 -14.28 -22.50
N LEU A 346 3.40 -13.42 -21.63
CA LEU A 346 3.99 -12.14 -21.24
C LEU A 346 4.52 -12.15 -19.80
N PHE A 347 3.91 -12.96 -18.91
CA PHE A 347 4.16 -12.89 -17.48
C PHE A 347 4.62 -14.20 -16.85
N TYR A 348 4.95 -15.23 -17.66
CA TYR A 348 5.56 -16.49 -17.21
C TYR A 348 4.73 -17.20 -16.12
N ASN A 349 3.39 -17.13 -16.21
CA ASN A 349 2.43 -17.70 -15.25
C ASN A 349 2.62 -17.21 -13.79
N GLN A 350 3.03 -15.96 -13.60
CA GLN A 350 3.37 -15.44 -12.27
C GLN A 350 2.25 -14.69 -11.57
N TYR A 351 1.10 -14.52 -12.21
CA TYR A 351 -0.02 -13.75 -11.67
C TYR A 351 -1.29 -14.58 -11.55
N ALA A 352 -2.14 -14.19 -10.58
CA ALA A 352 -3.52 -14.62 -10.49
C ALA A 352 -4.44 -13.64 -11.23
N ARG A 353 -5.53 -14.12 -11.82
CA ARG A 353 -6.57 -13.26 -12.40
C ARG A 353 -7.29 -12.50 -11.29
N SER A 354 -7.38 -11.17 -11.41
CA SER A 354 -8.22 -10.40 -10.51
C SER A 354 -9.70 -10.64 -10.82
N ARG A 355 -10.50 -10.76 -9.75
CA ARG A 355 -11.95 -10.97 -9.80
C ARG A 355 -12.72 -10.12 -8.81
N SER A 356 -12.03 -9.56 -7.82
CA SER A 356 -12.56 -8.74 -6.75
C SER A 356 -11.78 -7.44 -6.65
N TYR A 357 -12.42 -6.39 -6.18
CA TYR A 357 -11.74 -5.13 -5.86
C TYR A 357 -10.90 -5.24 -4.58
N PHE A 358 -11.13 -6.31 -3.80
CA PHE A 358 -10.45 -6.62 -2.54
C PHE A 358 -9.74 -7.97 -2.57
N ASP A 359 -9.33 -8.46 -3.74
CA ASP A 359 -8.62 -9.73 -3.89
C ASP A 359 -7.46 -9.89 -2.91
N ASN A 360 -7.12 -11.14 -2.60
CA ASN A 360 -6.08 -11.53 -1.65
C ASN A 360 -6.37 -11.12 -0.19
N SER A 361 -7.63 -10.87 0.14
CA SER A 361 -8.04 -10.54 1.51
C SER A 361 -9.38 -11.15 1.88
N GLU A 362 -9.71 -11.13 3.17
CA GLU A 362 -11.01 -11.55 3.68
C GLU A 362 -12.17 -10.66 3.22
N LEU A 363 -11.87 -9.47 2.70
CA LEU A 363 -12.85 -8.50 2.21
C LEU A 363 -13.39 -8.86 0.82
N SER A 364 -12.74 -9.79 0.11
CA SER A 364 -13.14 -10.23 -1.23
C SER A 364 -14.46 -10.99 -1.20
N ALA A 365 -15.43 -10.57 -2.02
CA ALA A 365 -16.66 -11.30 -2.24
C ALA A 365 -16.40 -12.59 -3.01
N THR A 366 -16.72 -13.72 -2.42
CA THR A 366 -16.56 -15.05 -3.00
C THR A 366 -17.82 -15.89 -2.86
N GLY A 367 -18.02 -16.87 -3.72
CA GLY A 367 -19.22 -17.72 -3.67
C GLY A 367 -20.51 -16.92 -3.89
N LEU A 368 -21.63 -17.41 -3.35
CA LEU A 368 -22.88 -16.65 -3.24
C LEU A 368 -22.88 -15.79 -1.97
N PRO A 369 -23.71 -14.73 -1.89
CA PRO A 369 -23.75 -13.88 -0.71
C PRO A 369 -24.20 -14.68 0.52
N GLY A 370 -23.46 -14.50 1.62
CA GLY A 370 -23.82 -15.07 2.93
C GLY A 370 -24.90 -14.24 3.64
N ASN A 371 -25.46 -14.78 4.74
CA ASN A 371 -26.52 -14.10 5.49
C ASN A 371 -26.11 -12.70 5.97
N ASP A 372 -24.84 -12.47 6.31
CA ASP A 372 -24.36 -11.17 6.77
C ASP A 372 -24.26 -10.17 5.62
N GLU A 373 -23.84 -10.60 4.42
CA GLU A 373 -23.86 -9.78 3.21
C GLU A 373 -25.31 -9.44 2.79
N LEU A 374 -26.23 -10.41 2.89
CA LEU A 374 -27.64 -10.23 2.51
C LEU A 374 -28.34 -9.15 3.35
N LYS A 375 -27.91 -8.88 4.58
CA LYS A 375 -28.44 -7.77 5.40
C LYS A 375 -28.31 -6.41 4.69
N PHE A 376 -27.24 -6.22 3.93
CA PHE A 376 -26.96 -5.00 3.17
C PHE A 376 -27.50 -5.06 1.73
N LEU A 377 -27.55 -6.24 1.13
CA LEU A 377 -27.95 -6.40 -0.27
C LEU A 377 -29.47 -6.49 -0.47
N GLU A 378 -30.21 -7.17 0.42
CA GLU A 378 -31.66 -7.38 0.25
C GLU A 378 -32.47 -6.08 0.21
N PRO A 379 -32.17 -5.05 1.04
CA PRO A 379 -32.86 -3.75 0.93
C PRO A 379 -32.68 -3.06 -0.43
N LEU A 380 -31.61 -3.40 -1.17
CA LEU A 380 -31.24 -2.79 -2.45
C LEU A 380 -31.56 -3.70 -3.65
N LYS A 381 -32.30 -4.79 -3.43
CA LYS A 381 -32.51 -5.85 -4.43
C LYS A 381 -33.11 -5.35 -5.75
N ASP A 382 -33.99 -4.37 -5.69
CA ASP A 382 -34.66 -3.82 -6.88
C ASP A 382 -33.74 -2.89 -7.71
N LEU A 383 -32.63 -2.45 -7.12
CA LEU A 383 -31.62 -1.60 -7.75
C LEU A 383 -30.42 -2.40 -8.28
N LEU A 384 -30.20 -3.60 -7.77
CA LEU A 384 -29.03 -4.43 -8.10
C LEU A 384 -29.38 -5.49 -9.17
N PRO A 385 -28.39 -5.90 -10.01
CA PRO A 385 -28.57 -7.04 -10.91
C PRO A 385 -28.92 -8.32 -10.16
N ALA A 386 -29.86 -9.11 -10.67
CA ALA A 386 -30.28 -10.37 -10.05
C ALA A 386 -29.14 -11.37 -9.87
N GLU A 387 -28.11 -11.26 -10.68
CA GLU A 387 -26.88 -12.06 -10.62
C GLU A 387 -26.11 -11.89 -9.31
N VAL A 388 -26.19 -10.72 -8.67
CA VAL A 388 -25.60 -10.44 -7.34
C VAL A 388 -26.03 -11.50 -6.32
N PHE A 389 -27.29 -11.96 -6.41
CA PHE A 389 -27.91 -12.90 -5.46
C PHE A 389 -27.82 -14.36 -5.91
N THR A 390 -27.66 -14.62 -7.21
CA THR A 390 -27.93 -15.93 -7.80
C THR A 390 -26.75 -16.59 -8.48
N LYS A 391 -25.65 -15.83 -8.73
CA LYS A 391 -24.49 -16.33 -9.44
C LYS A 391 -23.19 -15.97 -8.75
N VAL A 392 -22.20 -16.85 -8.86
CA VAL A 392 -20.82 -16.55 -8.48
C VAL A 392 -20.17 -15.76 -9.61
N TYR A 393 -19.56 -14.62 -9.28
CA TYR A 393 -18.83 -13.84 -10.27
C TYR A 393 -17.49 -14.50 -10.61
N GLU A 394 -17.27 -14.77 -11.89
CA GLU A 394 -16.01 -15.26 -12.43
C GLU A 394 -15.71 -14.55 -13.77
N PRO A 395 -14.54 -13.93 -13.92
CA PRO A 395 -14.13 -13.41 -15.23
C PRO A 395 -14.04 -14.52 -16.29
N PRO A 396 -14.31 -14.21 -17.56
CA PRO A 396 -14.19 -15.19 -18.64
C PRO A 396 -12.79 -15.81 -18.70
N LYS A 397 -12.70 -17.12 -18.82
CA LYS A 397 -11.43 -17.86 -18.98
C LYS A 397 -11.07 -18.00 -20.46
N GLY A 398 -9.80 -17.74 -20.80
CA GLY A 398 -9.20 -17.86 -22.14
C GLY A 398 -8.16 -19.00 -22.21
N GLY A 399 -6.98 -18.71 -22.73
CA GLY A 399 -5.83 -19.61 -22.72
C GLY A 399 -5.77 -20.58 -23.91
N GLY A 400 -6.47 -20.30 -24.99
CA GLY A 400 -6.40 -21.11 -26.20
C GLY A 400 -7.49 -20.82 -27.23
N PRO A 401 -7.37 -21.37 -28.44
CA PRO A 401 -8.29 -21.04 -29.53
C PRO A 401 -9.74 -21.44 -29.29
N ARG A 402 -9.98 -22.56 -28.59
CA ARG A 402 -11.35 -23.05 -28.32
C ARG A 402 -12.08 -22.20 -27.29
N PRO A 403 -11.52 -21.93 -26.06
CA PRO A 403 -12.11 -20.99 -25.10
C PRO A 403 -12.33 -19.61 -25.71
N MET A 404 -11.34 -19.00 -26.36
CA MET A 404 -11.47 -17.68 -26.97
C MET A 404 -12.56 -17.60 -28.04
N ARG A 405 -12.73 -18.65 -28.87
CA ARG A 405 -13.83 -18.68 -29.83
C ARG A 405 -15.20 -18.69 -29.15
N GLY A 406 -15.32 -19.40 -28.02
CA GLY A 406 -16.51 -19.39 -27.17
C GLY A 406 -16.78 -17.99 -26.60
N ASN A 407 -15.77 -17.35 -26.03
CA ASN A 407 -15.83 -16.02 -25.47
C ASN A 407 -16.25 -14.98 -26.52
N LEU A 408 -15.61 -14.98 -27.71
CA LEU A 408 -15.96 -14.05 -28.80
C LEU A 408 -17.38 -14.27 -29.32
N ARG A 409 -17.90 -15.50 -29.32
CA ARG A 409 -19.30 -15.79 -29.68
C ARG A 409 -20.25 -15.17 -28.65
N THR A 410 -19.97 -15.32 -27.36
CA THR A 410 -20.75 -14.69 -26.27
C THR A 410 -20.70 -13.17 -26.38
N ALA A 411 -19.51 -12.60 -26.59
CA ALA A 411 -19.34 -11.16 -26.79
C ALA A 411 -20.15 -10.64 -27.97
N SER A 412 -20.09 -11.34 -29.12
CA SER A 412 -20.86 -10.96 -30.32
C SER A 412 -22.38 -10.99 -30.08
N LYS A 413 -22.88 -11.99 -29.31
CA LYS A 413 -24.28 -12.06 -28.92
C LYS A 413 -24.69 -10.86 -28.05
N LEU A 414 -23.94 -10.58 -26.99
CA LEU A 414 -24.20 -9.44 -26.08
C LEU A 414 -24.19 -8.10 -26.80
N LEU A 415 -23.22 -7.87 -27.71
CA LEU A 415 -23.18 -6.66 -28.54
C LEU A 415 -24.43 -6.55 -29.43
N SER A 416 -24.88 -7.66 -30.03
CA SER A 416 -26.09 -7.66 -30.88
C SER A 416 -27.35 -7.34 -30.06
N GLU A 417 -27.48 -7.90 -28.86
CA GLU A 417 -28.56 -7.65 -27.91
C GLU A 417 -28.55 -6.19 -27.42
N ALA A 418 -27.36 -5.56 -27.33
CA ALA A 418 -27.17 -4.16 -27.01
C ALA A 418 -27.41 -3.20 -28.21
N GLY A 419 -27.84 -3.74 -29.36
CA GLY A 419 -28.14 -2.95 -30.54
C GLY A 419 -26.93 -2.61 -31.44
N TRP A 420 -25.82 -3.30 -31.23
CA TRP A 420 -24.64 -3.20 -32.08
C TRP A 420 -24.59 -4.36 -33.08
N ILE A 421 -24.78 -4.08 -34.37
CA ILE A 421 -24.84 -5.08 -35.45
C ILE A 421 -23.57 -5.08 -36.30
N ILE A 422 -23.34 -6.15 -37.06
CA ILE A 422 -22.26 -6.19 -38.07
C ILE A 422 -22.78 -5.64 -39.38
N ARG A 423 -22.05 -4.68 -39.96
CA ARG A 423 -22.27 -4.13 -41.29
C ARG A 423 -20.90 -3.89 -41.96
N ASP A 424 -20.68 -4.50 -43.10
CA ASP A 424 -19.41 -4.44 -43.85
C ASP A 424 -18.17 -4.79 -43.00
N GLY A 425 -18.31 -5.81 -42.13
CA GLY A 425 -17.24 -6.26 -41.23
C GLY A 425 -17.01 -5.39 -40.00
N LYS A 426 -17.71 -4.27 -39.86
CA LYS A 426 -17.62 -3.38 -38.71
C LYS A 426 -18.82 -3.54 -37.77
N ARG A 427 -18.58 -3.35 -36.46
CA ARG A 427 -19.63 -3.29 -35.45
C ARG A 427 -20.19 -1.89 -35.40
N VAL A 428 -21.47 -1.70 -35.77
CA VAL A 428 -22.12 -0.40 -35.84
C VAL A 428 -23.40 -0.37 -35.00
N ASN A 429 -23.73 0.78 -34.46
CA ASN A 429 -25.00 0.97 -33.77
C ASN A 429 -26.15 0.93 -34.79
N LYS A 430 -27.17 0.08 -34.55
CA LYS A 430 -28.28 -0.17 -35.49
C LYS A 430 -29.12 1.06 -35.82
N GLU A 431 -29.15 2.08 -34.91
CA GLU A 431 -29.98 3.27 -35.04
C GLU A 431 -29.21 4.44 -35.67
N THR A 432 -27.92 4.60 -35.28
CA THR A 432 -27.11 5.75 -35.69
C THR A 432 -26.08 5.44 -36.77
N ASP A 433 -25.88 4.19 -37.09
CA ASP A 433 -24.87 3.66 -38.03
C ASP A 433 -23.40 4.02 -37.66
N LYS A 434 -23.19 4.55 -36.47
CA LYS A 434 -21.86 4.89 -35.97
C LYS A 434 -21.09 3.63 -35.57
N PRO A 435 -19.80 3.50 -35.95
CA PRO A 435 -18.99 2.36 -35.56
C PRO A 435 -18.72 2.34 -34.06
N LEU A 436 -18.55 1.14 -33.50
CA LEU A 436 -18.07 0.94 -32.13
C LEU A 436 -16.55 1.06 -32.15
N THR A 437 -16.06 2.23 -31.81
CA THR A 437 -14.64 2.56 -31.75
C THR A 437 -14.35 3.29 -30.45
N PHE A 438 -13.19 3.07 -29.87
CA PHE A 438 -12.72 3.76 -28.67
C PHE A 438 -11.20 3.75 -28.55
N GLU A 439 -10.68 4.70 -27.76
CA GLU A 439 -9.26 4.87 -27.45
C GLU A 439 -8.90 4.26 -26.09
N VAL A 440 -7.78 3.52 -26.01
CA VAL A 440 -7.09 3.24 -24.75
C VAL A 440 -5.94 4.22 -24.60
N MET A 441 -6.06 5.11 -23.62
CA MET A 441 -5.03 6.07 -23.27
C MET A 441 -4.03 5.45 -22.27
N LEU A 442 -2.74 5.55 -22.59
CA LEU A 442 -1.64 4.98 -21.81
C LEU A 442 -0.65 6.06 -21.37
N ALA A 443 -0.16 5.96 -20.13
CA ALA A 443 0.94 6.78 -19.62
C ALA A 443 2.33 6.17 -19.91
N SER A 444 2.40 4.91 -20.38
CA SER A 444 3.65 4.22 -20.64
C SER A 444 3.49 3.23 -21.80
N PRO A 445 4.43 3.17 -22.74
CA PRO A 445 4.41 2.21 -23.83
C PRO A 445 4.54 0.75 -23.36
N SER A 446 4.98 0.52 -22.12
CA SER A 446 5.10 -0.82 -21.55
C SER A 446 3.77 -1.61 -21.53
N TRP A 447 2.64 -0.92 -21.54
CA TRP A 447 1.30 -1.50 -21.58
C TRP A 447 0.84 -1.95 -22.97
N GLU A 448 1.45 -1.44 -24.04
CA GLU A 448 1.07 -1.77 -25.42
C GLU A 448 1.12 -3.27 -25.69
N ARG A 449 2.11 -3.98 -25.13
CA ARG A 449 2.24 -5.43 -25.24
C ARG A 449 1.03 -6.21 -24.69
N THR A 450 0.27 -5.60 -23.78
CA THR A 450 -0.96 -6.17 -23.20
C THR A 450 -2.20 -5.73 -23.98
N VAL A 451 -2.26 -4.47 -24.39
CA VAL A 451 -3.40 -3.88 -25.10
C VAL A 451 -3.50 -4.40 -26.54
N LEU A 452 -2.39 -4.53 -27.26
CA LEU A 452 -2.41 -4.93 -28.67
C LEU A 452 -3.00 -6.34 -28.91
N PRO A 453 -2.70 -7.39 -28.11
CA PRO A 453 -3.40 -8.68 -28.23
C PRO A 453 -4.90 -8.59 -27.95
N TYR A 454 -5.32 -7.76 -27.01
CA TYR A 454 -6.72 -7.48 -26.73
C TYR A 454 -7.39 -6.83 -27.95
N GLY A 455 -6.76 -5.81 -28.54
CA GLY A 455 -7.23 -5.15 -29.78
C GLY A 455 -7.47 -6.13 -30.92
N ARG A 456 -6.54 -7.08 -31.14
CA ARG A 456 -6.71 -8.14 -32.15
C ARG A 456 -7.92 -9.05 -31.92
N ASN A 457 -8.34 -9.25 -30.69
CA ASN A 457 -9.57 -9.99 -30.40
C ASN A 457 -10.82 -9.12 -30.64
N LEU A 458 -10.75 -7.82 -30.36
CA LEU A 458 -11.82 -6.86 -30.64
C LEU A 458 -12.07 -6.70 -32.14
N GLU A 459 -11.02 -6.68 -32.96
CA GLU A 459 -11.13 -6.66 -34.43
C GLU A 459 -11.97 -7.82 -34.96
N LYS A 460 -11.85 -9.02 -34.37
CA LYS A 460 -12.68 -10.19 -34.74
C LYS A 460 -14.17 -10.00 -34.43
N LEU A 461 -14.50 -9.05 -33.55
CA LEU A 461 -15.87 -8.64 -33.23
C LEU A 461 -16.34 -7.46 -34.09
N GLY A 462 -15.49 -6.93 -34.96
CA GLY A 462 -15.72 -5.72 -35.75
C GLY A 462 -15.58 -4.43 -34.93
N VAL A 463 -14.99 -4.48 -33.75
CA VAL A 463 -14.73 -3.34 -32.86
C VAL A 463 -13.35 -2.79 -33.12
N GLU A 464 -13.23 -1.48 -33.29
CA GLU A 464 -11.96 -0.80 -33.55
C GLU A 464 -11.40 -0.19 -32.26
N LEU A 465 -10.19 -0.59 -31.88
CA LEU A 465 -9.45 -0.08 -30.75
C LEU A 465 -8.26 0.75 -31.19
N THR A 466 -8.17 1.99 -30.73
CA THR A 466 -6.98 2.85 -30.90
C THR A 466 -6.17 2.86 -29.62
N VAL A 467 -4.85 2.70 -29.72
CA VAL A 467 -3.92 2.81 -28.59
C VAL A 467 -3.21 4.15 -28.68
N ARG A 468 -3.25 4.94 -27.62
CA ARG A 468 -2.59 6.24 -27.57
C ARG A 468 -1.76 6.39 -26.31
N THR A 469 -0.46 6.35 -26.46
CA THR A 469 0.50 6.66 -25.40
C THR A 469 0.78 8.17 -25.40
N VAL A 470 0.62 8.82 -24.25
CA VAL A 470 0.83 10.25 -24.05
C VAL A 470 1.84 10.48 -22.92
N ASP A 471 2.44 11.68 -22.86
CA ASP A 471 3.32 12.05 -21.75
C ASP A 471 2.54 12.18 -20.43
N THR A 472 3.28 12.18 -19.31
CA THR A 472 2.69 12.16 -17.96
C THR A 472 1.82 13.38 -17.69
N SER A 473 2.22 14.56 -18.17
CA SER A 473 1.48 15.82 -17.92
C SER A 473 0.15 15.80 -18.69
N GLN A 474 0.18 15.42 -19.96
CA GLN A 474 -1.04 15.26 -20.78
C GLN A 474 -1.93 14.14 -20.24
N TYR A 475 -1.35 13.01 -19.79
CA TYR A 475 -2.10 11.94 -19.16
C TYR A 475 -2.86 12.44 -17.94
N ARG A 476 -2.17 13.17 -17.03
CA ARG A 476 -2.77 13.72 -15.83
C ARG A 476 -3.90 14.70 -16.14
N GLN A 477 -3.65 15.65 -17.04
CA GLN A 477 -4.67 16.64 -17.45
C GLN A 477 -5.95 15.96 -17.99
N ARG A 478 -5.79 14.95 -18.86
CA ARG A 478 -6.93 14.21 -19.43
C ARG A 478 -7.64 13.35 -18.39
N LEU A 479 -6.93 12.82 -17.39
CA LEU A 479 -7.56 12.15 -16.24
C LEU A 479 -8.42 13.12 -15.43
N ASP A 480 -7.88 14.29 -15.09
CA ASP A 480 -8.54 15.27 -14.23
C ASP A 480 -9.84 15.80 -14.86
N THR A 481 -9.89 15.90 -16.20
CA THR A 481 -11.07 16.35 -16.96
C THR A 481 -11.92 15.20 -17.51
N TYR A 482 -11.59 13.93 -17.18
CA TYR A 482 -12.25 12.73 -17.70
C TYR A 482 -12.29 12.64 -19.23
N ASP A 483 -11.30 13.24 -19.92
CA ASP A 483 -11.20 13.21 -21.38
C ASP A 483 -10.47 11.94 -21.86
N PHE A 484 -11.09 10.80 -21.66
CA PHE A 484 -10.62 9.50 -22.13
C PHE A 484 -11.82 8.56 -22.34
N ASP A 485 -11.62 7.50 -23.14
CA ASP A 485 -12.61 6.43 -23.28
C ASP A 485 -12.28 5.26 -22.35
N MET A 486 -11.04 4.80 -22.35
CA MET A 486 -10.53 3.72 -21.52
C MET A 486 -9.10 4.00 -21.07
N ILE A 487 -8.76 3.62 -19.85
CA ILE A 487 -7.42 3.74 -19.26
C ILE A 487 -6.99 2.43 -18.59
N VAL A 488 -5.69 2.32 -18.29
CA VAL A 488 -5.18 1.34 -17.31
C VAL A 488 -5.11 2.03 -15.96
N HIS A 489 -5.77 1.47 -14.96
CA HIS A 489 -5.74 2.02 -13.61
C HIS A 489 -5.73 0.92 -12.55
N VAL A 490 -5.28 1.26 -11.35
CA VAL A 490 -5.33 0.42 -10.14
C VAL A 490 -6.11 1.15 -9.07
N PHE A 491 -7.26 0.62 -8.68
CA PHE A 491 -7.95 1.05 -7.49
C PHE A 491 -7.34 0.33 -6.29
N GLY A 492 -6.38 1.00 -5.63
CA GLY A 492 -5.73 0.46 -4.44
C GLY A 492 -6.71 0.37 -3.28
N GLN A 493 -6.63 -0.73 -2.53
CA GLN A 493 -7.49 -0.98 -1.38
C GLN A 493 -6.67 -1.36 -0.15
N SER A 494 -7.20 -1.09 1.03
CA SER A 494 -6.63 -1.48 2.31
C SER A 494 -7.40 -2.64 2.93
N LEU A 495 -6.89 -3.18 4.04
CA LEU A 495 -7.65 -4.12 4.88
C LEU A 495 -8.70 -3.41 5.75
N SER A 496 -8.74 -2.09 5.74
CA SER A 496 -9.72 -1.28 6.46
C SER A 496 -10.25 -0.19 5.51
N PRO A 497 -11.12 -0.56 4.53
CA PRO A 497 -11.72 0.41 3.63
C PRO A 497 -12.66 1.37 4.39
N GLY A 498 -12.68 2.64 3.96
CA GLY A 498 -13.43 3.70 4.60
C GLY A 498 -13.84 4.80 3.61
N ASN A 499 -13.57 6.06 3.96
CA ASN A 499 -14.01 7.25 3.22
C ASN A 499 -13.49 7.33 1.77
N GLU A 500 -12.36 6.68 1.45
CA GLU A 500 -11.85 6.63 0.07
C GLU A 500 -12.82 5.97 -0.91
N GLN A 501 -13.74 5.13 -0.41
CA GLN A 501 -14.76 4.47 -1.24
C GLN A 501 -15.72 5.51 -1.86
N ARG A 502 -16.08 6.58 -1.13
CA ARG A 502 -16.85 7.70 -1.69
C ARG A 502 -16.12 8.35 -2.87
N SER A 503 -14.81 8.50 -2.73
CA SER A 503 -13.96 9.09 -3.78
C SER A 503 -13.85 8.21 -5.04
N PHE A 504 -13.86 6.87 -4.88
CA PHE A 504 -13.70 5.94 -6.00
C PHE A 504 -15.02 5.64 -6.73
N TRP A 505 -16.12 5.53 -5.97
CA TRP A 505 -17.37 4.95 -6.48
C TRP A 505 -18.61 5.83 -6.24
N GLY A 506 -18.53 6.80 -5.31
CA GLY A 506 -19.69 7.61 -4.91
C GLY A 506 -20.18 8.52 -6.02
N SER A 507 -21.52 8.67 -6.11
CA SER A 507 -22.20 9.50 -7.12
C SER A 507 -21.76 10.96 -7.07
N GLU A 508 -21.52 11.53 -5.87
CA GLU A 508 -21.06 12.91 -5.70
C GLU A 508 -19.67 13.17 -6.31
N SER A 509 -18.84 12.13 -6.39
CA SER A 509 -17.50 12.21 -6.99
C SER A 509 -17.48 11.94 -8.50
N ALA A 510 -18.62 11.55 -9.08
CA ALA A 510 -18.71 11.12 -10.47
C ALA A 510 -18.25 12.20 -11.47
N ASP A 511 -18.62 13.46 -11.24
CA ASP A 511 -18.31 14.57 -12.14
C ASP A 511 -17.38 15.62 -11.52
N LEU A 512 -16.75 15.27 -10.38
CA LEU A 512 -15.82 16.18 -9.70
C LEU A 512 -14.48 16.21 -10.44
N GLU A 513 -14.14 17.32 -11.06
CA GLU A 513 -12.87 17.51 -11.78
C GLU A 513 -11.67 17.25 -10.86
N GLY A 514 -10.72 16.45 -11.32
CA GLY A 514 -9.59 15.99 -10.49
C GLY A 514 -9.94 14.91 -9.46
N GLY A 515 -11.19 14.44 -9.44
CA GLY A 515 -11.66 13.34 -8.60
C GLY A 515 -11.09 11.97 -9.02
N ARG A 516 -11.41 10.94 -8.24
CA ARG A 516 -10.90 9.57 -8.44
C ARG A 516 -11.95 8.60 -9.00
N ASN A 517 -13.20 9.02 -9.16
CA ASN A 517 -14.24 8.21 -9.78
C ASN A 517 -14.03 8.18 -11.30
N TYR A 518 -12.94 7.59 -11.75
CA TYR A 518 -12.56 7.53 -13.17
C TYR A 518 -13.58 6.79 -14.03
N ILE A 519 -14.34 5.89 -13.43
CA ILE A 519 -15.42 5.15 -14.11
C ILE A 519 -16.61 6.06 -14.41
N GLY A 520 -16.95 6.98 -13.49
CA GLY A 520 -18.17 7.77 -13.52
C GLY A 520 -19.38 6.98 -13.01
N ILE A 521 -19.18 6.18 -11.94
CA ILE A 521 -20.27 5.49 -11.26
C ILE A 521 -21.18 6.55 -10.64
N ASN A 522 -22.48 6.46 -10.95
CA ASN A 522 -23.56 7.23 -10.36
C ASN A 522 -24.72 6.26 -10.13
N ASP A 523 -24.71 5.59 -8.98
CA ASP A 523 -25.59 4.48 -8.67
C ASP A 523 -25.98 4.51 -7.19
N PRO A 524 -27.26 4.74 -6.86
CA PRO A 524 -27.72 4.88 -5.47
C PRO A 524 -27.55 3.59 -4.63
N ALA A 525 -27.49 2.41 -5.25
CA ALA A 525 -27.21 1.19 -4.52
C ALA A 525 -25.74 1.12 -4.09
N ILE A 526 -24.83 1.55 -4.95
CA ILE A 526 -23.40 1.66 -4.61
C ILE A 526 -23.20 2.71 -3.52
N ASP A 527 -23.86 3.88 -3.60
CA ASP A 527 -23.79 4.91 -2.57
C ASP A 527 -24.22 4.37 -1.19
N ALA A 528 -25.35 3.67 -1.12
CA ALA A 528 -25.83 3.08 0.12
C ALA A 528 -24.84 2.03 0.70
N LEU A 529 -24.23 1.21 -0.16
CA LEU A 529 -23.25 0.22 0.27
C LEU A 529 -21.94 0.86 0.75
N ILE A 530 -21.53 1.98 0.17
CA ILE A 530 -20.38 2.76 0.63
C ILE A 530 -20.61 3.26 2.06
N GLU A 531 -21.78 3.81 2.36
CA GLU A 531 -22.11 4.30 3.70
C GLU A 531 -22.05 3.15 4.73
N HIS A 532 -22.58 1.97 4.40
CA HIS A 532 -22.46 0.81 5.29
C HIS A 532 -21.02 0.36 5.56
N VAL A 533 -20.12 0.51 4.58
CA VAL A 533 -18.68 0.23 4.80
C VAL A 533 -18.08 1.26 5.75
N ILE A 534 -18.42 2.54 5.61
CA ILE A 534 -17.88 3.64 6.42
C ILE A 534 -18.40 3.59 7.85
N GLU A 535 -19.69 3.25 8.02
CA GLU A 535 -20.38 3.23 9.30
C GLU A 535 -20.17 1.94 10.10
N ALA A 536 -19.48 0.93 9.55
CA ALA A 536 -19.29 -0.36 10.19
C ALA A 536 -18.66 -0.22 11.60
N GLN A 537 -19.31 -0.81 12.59
CA GLN A 537 -18.92 -0.65 13.99
C GLN A 537 -17.84 -1.66 14.42
N ASP A 538 -17.83 -2.83 13.79
CA ASP A 538 -16.86 -3.87 14.09
C ASP A 538 -16.30 -4.54 12.82
N ARG A 539 -15.30 -5.41 13.01
CA ARG A 539 -14.62 -6.09 11.90
C ARG A 539 -15.56 -6.98 11.09
N SER A 540 -16.50 -7.67 11.72
CA SER A 540 -17.40 -8.60 11.02
C SER A 540 -18.39 -7.84 10.15
N GLU A 541 -18.89 -6.72 10.64
CA GLU A 541 -19.76 -5.83 9.90
C GLU A 541 -19.02 -5.18 8.71
N LEU A 542 -17.80 -4.68 8.93
CA LEU A 542 -16.95 -4.14 7.86
C LEU A 542 -16.72 -5.18 6.75
N VAL A 543 -16.38 -6.41 7.12
CA VAL A 543 -16.16 -7.51 6.15
C VAL A 543 -17.44 -7.77 5.35
N ALA A 544 -18.59 -7.85 6.01
CA ALA A 544 -19.86 -8.14 5.36
C ALA A 544 -20.31 -6.99 4.42
N ALA A 545 -20.23 -5.74 4.89
CA ALA A 545 -20.56 -4.55 4.10
C ALA A 545 -19.61 -4.40 2.89
N THR A 546 -18.30 -4.60 3.10
CA THR A 546 -17.31 -4.54 2.02
C THR A 546 -17.54 -5.62 0.96
N ARG A 547 -17.86 -6.86 1.37
CA ARG A 547 -18.20 -7.93 0.42
C ARG A 547 -19.48 -7.62 -0.36
N ALA A 548 -20.48 -7.00 0.26
CA ALA A 548 -21.69 -6.56 -0.42
C ALA A 548 -21.37 -5.50 -1.48
N LEU A 549 -20.54 -4.51 -1.15
CA LEU A 549 -20.05 -3.48 -2.08
C LEU A 549 -19.23 -4.11 -3.22
N ASP A 550 -18.25 -4.94 -2.90
CA ASP A 550 -17.37 -5.61 -3.87
C ASP A 550 -18.19 -6.44 -4.87
N ARG A 551 -19.14 -7.23 -4.39
CA ARG A 551 -20.05 -8.02 -5.24
C ARG A 551 -20.85 -7.16 -6.19
N SER A 552 -21.39 -6.05 -5.72
CA SER A 552 -22.15 -5.11 -6.54
C SER A 552 -21.27 -4.44 -7.61
N LEU A 553 -20.03 -4.07 -7.25
CA LEU A 553 -19.05 -3.55 -8.21
C LEU A 553 -18.64 -4.60 -9.26
N GLN A 554 -18.45 -5.86 -8.86
CA GLN A 554 -18.12 -6.97 -9.78
C GLN A 554 -19.20 -7.12 -10.87
N TRP A 555 -20.48 -7.21 -10.47
CA TRP A 555 -21.60 -7.38 -11.38
C TRP A 555 -21.96 -6.12 -12.18
N GLY A 556 -21.41 -4.96 -11.80
CA GLY A 556 -21.48 -3.74 -12.61
C GLY A 556 -20.62 -3.78 -13.87
N HIS A 557 -19.66 -4.70 -13.96
CA HIS A 557 -18.71 -4.82 -15.09
C HIS A 557 -18.02 -3.50 -15.46
N TRP A 558 -17.63 -2.72 -14.44
CA TRP A 558 -17.05 -1.40 -14.61
C TRP A 558 -15.59 -1.42 -15.10
N VAL A 559 -14.94 -2.56 -14.93
CA VAL A 559 -13.52 -2.77 -15.25
C VAL A 559 -13.37 -4.11 -15.97
N ILE A 560 -12.46 -4.20 -16.92
CA ILE A 560 -11.91 -5.49 -17.38
C ILE A 560 -10.80 -5.87 -16.41
N PRO A 561 -11.01 -6.81 -15.49
CA PRO A 561 -10.02 -7.14 -14.48
C PRO A 561 -8.72 -7.66 -15.12
N HIS A 562 -7.58 -7.22 -14.59
CA HIS A 562 -6.27 -7.71 -15.00
C HIS A 562 -5.81 -8.85 -14.09
N TRP A 563 -4.78 -8.60 -13.27
CA TRP A 563 -4.10 -9.60 -12.45
C TRP A 563 -3.46 -8.95 -11.22
N HIS A 564 -3.12 -9.81 -10.28
CA HIS A 564 -2.34 -9.44 -9.10
C HIS A 564 -1.34 -10.54 -8.73
N ALA A 565 -0.40 -10.23 -7.84
CA ALA A 565 0.48 -11.19 -7.19
C ALA A 565 0.13 -11.28 -5.72
N THR A 566 0.18 -12.48 -5.15
CA THR A 566 -0.06 -12.78 -3.73
C THR A 566 1.24 -12.90 -2.94
N TYR A 567 2.36 -12.53 -3.56
CA TYR A 567 3.69 -12.63 -2.98
C TYR A 567 4.62 -11.52 -3.49
N ASP A 568 5.58 -11.15 -2.65
CA ASP A 568 6.71 -10.33 -3.03
C ASP A 568 7.83 -11.19 -3.62
N ARG A 569 8.46 -10.72 -4.69
CA ARG A 569 9.63 -11.33 -5.30
C ARG A 569 10.87 -10.64 -4.76
N VAL A 570 11.68 -11.35 -4.01
CA VAL A 570 12.87 -10.81 -3.36
C VAL A 570 14.10 -11.58 -3.80
N VAL A 571 15.14 -10.85 -4.17
CA VAL A 571 16.45 -11.38 -4.53
C VAL A 571 17.50 -10.70 -3.68
N TYR A 572 18.38 -11.48 -3.07
CA TYR A 572 19.40 -10.93 -2.17
C TYR A 572 20.65 -11.81 -2.11
N TRP A 573 21.78 -11.17 -1.86
CA TRP A 573 23.01 -11.86 -1.57
C TRP A 573 22.92 -12.56 -0.21
N ASN A 574 23.33 -13.84 -0.15
CA ASN A 574 23.06 -14.74 0.98
C ASN A 574 23.95 -14.45 2.20
N LYS A 575 23.88 -13.24 2.72
CA LYS A 575 24.57 -12.82 3.95
C LYS A 575 23.61 -12.47 5.08
N PHE A 576 22.30 -12.58 4.87
CA PHE A 576 21.28 -12.17 5.82
C PHE A 576 20.58 -13.34 6.47
N SER A 577 20.11 -13.11 7.69
CA SER A 577 19.07 -13.88 8.35
C SER A 577 17.84 -13.02 8.60
N GLN A 578 16.71 -13.66 8.88
CA GLN A 578 15.40 -13.04 8.95
C GLN A 578 14.57 -13.72 10.05
N PRO A 579 13.53 -13.05 10.60
CA PRO A 579 12.61 -13.67 11.53
C PRO A 579 11.97 -14.95 10.97
N ALA A 580 11.60 -15.85 11.87
CA ALA A 580 10.95 -17.11 11.51
C ALA A 580 9.52 -16.90 11.00
N ILE A 581 8.84 -15.86 11.49
CA ILE A 581 7.45 -15.51 11.14
C ILE A 581 7.49 -14.35 10.16
N THR A 582 6.77 -14.49 9.05
CA THR A 582 6.45 -13.39 8.12
C THR A 582 5.06 -12.86 8.49
N PRO A 583 4.89 -11.55 8.73
CA PRO A 583 3.58 -10.99 9.05
C PRO A 583 2.62 -11.05 7.85
N SER A 584 1.33 -10.85 8.10
CA SER A 584 0.29 -10.90 7.06
C SER A 584 0.50 -9.87 5.94
N SER A 585 1.14 -8.73 6.24
CA SER A 585 1.51 -7.72 5.23
C SER A 585 2.71 -8.10 4.36
N GLY A 586 3.31 -9.29 4.54
CA GLY A 586 4.50 -9.75 3.82
C GLY A 586 5.80 -9.46 4.54
N PHE A 587 6.93 -9.74 3.88
CA PHE A 587 8.23 -9.59 4.50
C PHE A 587 8.53 -8.12 4.88
N GLN A 588 9.31 -7.97 5.96
CA GLN A 588 9.71 -6.68 6.51
C GLN A 588 11.24 -6.60 6.55
N LEU A 589 11.86 -5.85 5.63
CA LEU A 589 13.33 -5.80 5.47
C LEU A 589 14.06 -5.29 6.73
N LEU A 590 13.49 -4.32 7.44
CA LEU A 590 14.11 -3.71 8.62
C LEU A 590 14.19 -4.65 9.84
N TYR A 591 13.53 -5.84 9.79
CA TYR A 591 13.66 -6.90 10.78
C TYR A 591 14.75 -7.94 10.45
N TRP A 592 15.39 -7.82 9.28
CA TRP A 592 16.50 -8.68 8.90
C TRP A 592 17.80 -8.22 9.57
N TRP A 593 18.78 -9.11 9.63
CA TRP A 593 20.11 -8.80 10.16
C TRP A 593 21.21 -9.47 9.33
N VAL A 594 22.43 -8.95 9.43
CA VAL A 594 23.61 -9.58 8.84
C VAL A 594 23.96 -10.82 9.66
N ASP A 595 23.98 -11.99 9.02
CA ASP A 595 24.25 -13.26 9.66
C ASP A 595 25.78 -13.43 9.85
N PRO A 596 26.27 -13.63 11.08
CA PRO A 596 27.71 -13.72 11.37
C PRO A 596 28.39 -14.96 10.78
N ALA A 597 27.62 -15.99 10.41
CA ALA A 597 28.15 -17.18 9.75
C ALA A 597 28.11 -17.08 8.23
N LYS A 598 27.00 -16.53 7.69
CA LYS A 598 26.80 -16.42 6.23
C LYS A 598 27.64 -15.33 5.60
N ALA A 599 27.77 -14.16 6.22
CA ALA A 599 28.48 -13.03 5.63
C ALA A 599 29.97 -13.32 5.36
N PRO A 600 30.77 -13.87 6.30
CA PRO A 600 32.15 -14.26 6.03
C PRO A 600 32.24 -15.42 5.01
N ALA A 601 31.31 -16.38 5.07
CA ALA A 601 31.29 -17.50 4.14
C ALA A 601 31.05 -17.02 2.69
N LEU A 602 30.15 -16.03 2.50
CA LEU A 602 29.90 -15.39 1.20
C LEU A 602 31.16 -14.67 0.69
N ALA A 603 31.81 -13.85 1.53
CA ALA A 603 33.01 -13.12 1.16
C ALA A 603 34.14 -14.07 0.72
N ASN A 604 34.43 -15.13 1.48
CA ASN A 604 35.44 -16.13 1.15
C ASN A 604 35.14 -16.83 -0.20
N ARG A 605 33.86 -17.11 -0.49
CA ARG A 605 33.48 -17.79 -1.74
C ARG A 605 33.64 -16.84 -2.95
N LEU A 606 33.26 -15.57 -2.81
CA LEU A 606 33.45 -14.55 -3.85
C LEU A 606 34.96 -14.37 -4.16
N GLU A 607 35.80 -14.27 -3.14
CA GLU A 607 37.27 -14.21 -3.33
C GLU A 607 37.84 -15.45 -4.05
N SER A 608 37.33 -16.64 -3.74
CA SER A 608 37.77 -17.87 -4.38
C SER A 608 37.34 -17.96 -5.84
N GLU A 609 36.15 -17.48 -6.19
CA GLU A 609 35.65 -17.40 -7.60
C GLU A 609 36.46 -16.40 -8.43
N VAL A 610 36.84 -15.25 -7.85
CA VAL A 610 37.70 -14.26 -8.52
C VAL A 610 39.10 -14.80 -8.78
N ARG A 611 39.65 -15.62 -7.87
CA ARG A 611 40.98 -16.23 -8.00
C ARG A 611 41.03 -17.45 -8.94
N SER A 612 39.90 -17.99 -9.33
CA SER A 612 39.79 -19.16 -10.24
C SER A 612 38.87 -18.84 -11.43
N PRO A 613 39.24 -17.96 -12.35
CA PRO A 613 38.42 -17.59 -13.48
C PRO A 613 38.24 -18.69 -14.53
N ASP A 614 38.92 -19.85 -14.41
CA ASP A 614 38.94 -20.95 -15.37
C ASP A 614 38.26 -22.22 -14.83
N ARG A 615 36.94 -22.18 -14.55
CA ARG A 615 36.12 -23.39 -14.46
C ARG A 615 34.78 -23.27 -15.11
#